data_254e61538a944ce5868402dbf1167066
#
_entry.id   254e61538a944ce5868402dbf1167066
#
_cell.length_a   1.000
_cell.length_b   1.000
_cell.length_c   1.000
_cell.angle_alpha   90.00
_cell.angle_beta   90.00
_cell.angle_gamma   90.00
#
_symmetry.space_group_name_H-M   'P 1'
#
loop_
_entity.id
_entity.type
_entity.pdbx_description
1 polymer ?
#
loop_
_entity_poly.entity_id
_entity_poly.type
_entity_poly.pdbx_seq_one_letter_code
_entity_poly.pdbx_strand_id
1 'polypeptide(L)'
;MRMYEFMSAGGNVVSFDLDKVCWVKTNYPKNTLLVHFGRNYEDLSVECVDFPTAQALADDISKNKEAYHKPEDINFKVEEV
;
A
#
# COMPACT_ATOMS: atom_id res chain seq x y z
N MET A 1 1.87 -15.63 7.54
CA MET A 1 2.40 -14.27 7.37
C MET A 1 2.99 -14.11 5.98
N ARG A 2 2.63 -13.05 5.30
CA ARG A 2 3.14 -12.76 3.96
C ARG A 2 3.79 -11.40 3.96
N MET A 3 5.10 -11.37 3.90
CA MET A 3 5.83 -10.10 3.92
C MET A 3 5.85 -9.47 2.53
N TYR A 4 5.58 -8.19 2.49
CA TYR A 4 5.72 -7.38 1.30
C TYR A 4 6.82 -6.36 1.53
N GLU A 5 7.71 -6.21 0.56
CA GLU A 5 8.90 -5.40 0.74
C GLU A 5 9.18 -4.56 -0.49
N PHE A 6 9.53 -3.31 -0.28
CA PHE A 6 9.90 -2.43 -1.38
C PHE A 6 10.79 -1.30 -0.86
N MET A 7 11.35 -0.53 -1.78
CA MET A 7 12.25 0.57 -1.43
C MET A 7 11.55 1.91 -1.63
N SER A 8 11.67 2.79 -0.62
CA SER A 8 11.12 4.14 -0.71
C SER A 8 12.01 5.05 -1.55
N ALA A 9 11.52 6.26 -1.84
CA ALA A 9 12.30 7.25 -2.58
C ALA A 9 13.62 7.59 -1.92
N GLY A 10 13.67 7.54 -0.59
CA GLY A 10 14.88 7.83 0.16
C GLY A 10 15.87 6.68 0.26
N GLY A 11 15.57 5.55 -0.38
CA GLY A 11 16.45 4.38 -0.36
C GLY A 11 16.28 3.48 0.86
N ASN A 12 15.25 3.70 1.65
CA ASN A 12 14.95 2.86 2.80
C ASN A 12 14.10 1.68 2.40
N VAL A 13 14.40 0.51 2.95
CA VAL A 13 13.58 -0.67 2.73
C VAL A 13 12.36 -0.58 3.63
N VAL A 14 11.18 -0.76 3.03
CA VAL A 14 9.90 -0.78 3.75
C VAL A 14 9.35 -2.19 3.64
N SER A 15 8.99 -2.78 4.77
CA SER A 15 8.38 -4.10 4.76
C SER A 15 7.23 -4.17 5.75
N PHE A 16 6.22 -4.97 5.42
CA PHE A 16 5.08 -5.17 6.29
C PHE A 16 4.36 -6.47 5.93
N ASP A 17 3.47 -6.88 6.81
CA ASP A 17 2.70 -8.10 6.63
C ASP A 17 1.45 -7.79 5.80
N LEU A 18 1.38 -8.36 4.60
CA LEU A 18 0.22 -8.18 3.71
C LEU A 18 -1.08 -8.62 4.37
N ASP A 19 -1.03 -9.61 5.25
CA ASP A 19 -2.23 -10.12 5.89
C ASP A 19 -2.88 -9.08 6.81
N LYS A 20 -2.12 -8.08 7.22
CA LYS A 20 -2.62 -7.03 8.11
C LYS A 20 -3.08 -5.77 7.39
N VAL A 21 -2.90 -5.71 6.09
CA VAL A 21 -3.31 -4.54 5.31
C VAL A 21 -4.82 -4.51 5.17
N CYS A 22 -5.44 -3.37 5.52
CA CYS A 22 -6.86 -3.16 5.32
C CYS A 22 -7.14 -2.51 3.97
N TRP A 23 -6.39 -1.46 3.64
CA TRP A 23 -6.50 -0.80 2.34
C TRP A 23 -5.25 0.01 2.06
N VAL A 24 -5.08 0.35 0.80
CA VAL A 24 -4.01 1.24 0.36
C VAL A 24 -4.60 2.33 -0.51
N LYS A 25 -3.95 3.48 -0.54
CA LYS A 25 -4.30 4.54 -1.47
C LYS A 25 -3.07 5.36 -1.82
N THR A 26 -3.18 6.11 -2.89
CA THR A 26 -2.12 6.99 -3.35
C THR A 26 -2.55 8.44 -3.22
N ASN A 27 -1.57 9.32 -3.05
CA ASN A 27 -1.81 10.74 -2.91
C ASN A 27 -1.04 11.47 -4.01
N TYR A 28 -1.79 12.06 -4.92
CA TYR A 28 -1.25 12.90 -5.97
C TYR A 28 -1.53 14.36 -5.60
N PRO A 29 -0.58 15.30 -5.70
CA PRO A 29 0.72 15.21 -6.39
C PRO A 29 1.91 14.83 -5.51
N LYS A 30 1.69 14.36 -4.30
CA LYS A 30 2.79 14.08 -3.36
C LYS A 30 3.51 12.76 -3.60
N ASN A 31 3.04 11.95 -4.55
CA ASN A 31 3.64 10.66 -4.88
C ASN A 31 3.73 9.73 -3.66
N THR A 32 2.75 9.80 -2.79
CA THR A 32 2.76 9.07 -1.53
C THR A 32 1.87 7.85 -1.61
N LEU A 33 2.38 6.73 -1.09
CA LEU A 33 1.60 5.51 -0.88
C LEU A 33 1.21 5.46 0.60
N LEU A 34 -0.08 5.34 0.86
CA LEU A 34 -0.59 5.22 2.22
C LEU A 34 -1.15 3.82 2.41
N VAL A 35 -0.70 3.14 3.45
CA VAL A 35 -1.14 1.79 3.78
C VAL A 35 -1.81 1.82 5.15
N HIS A 36 -3.03 1.32 5.20
CA HIS A 36 -3.82 1.30 6.43
C HIS A 36 -3.92 -0.14 6.95
N PHE A 37 -3.57 -0.33 8.22
CA PHE A 37 -3.53 -1.65 8.85
C PHE A 37 -4.66 -1.89 9.85
N GLY A 38 -5.58 -0.94 9.97
CA GLY A 38 -6.69 -1.07 10.90
C GLY A 38 -6.56 -0.09 12.06
N ARG A 39 -7.62 -0.07 12.91
CA ARG A 39 -7.75 1.00 13.89
C ARG A 39 -6.73 0.94 15.04
N ASN A 40 -6.10 -0.19 15.26
CA ASN A 40 -5.13 -0.33 16.35
C ASN A 40 -3.69 -0.07 15.92
N TYR A 41 -3.49 0.31 14.67
CA TYR A 41 -2.15 0.51 14.10
C TYR A 41 -2.10 1.85 13.38
N GLU A 42 -0.93 2.45 13.40
CA GLU A 42 -0.72 3.67 12.64
C GLU A 42 -0.64 3.37 11.15
N ASP A 43 -1.11 4.32 10.35
CA ASP A 43 -0.98 4.22 8.91
C ASP A 43 0.47 4.38 8.51
N LEU A 44 0.88 3.65 7.50
CA LEU A 44 2.21 3.78 6.92
C LEU A 44 2.13 4.68 5.70
N SER A 45 2.89 5.77 5.73
CA SER A 45 2.96 6.71 4.62
C SER A 45 4.35 6.64 4.02
N VAL A 46 4.46 6.32 2.75
CA VAL A 46 5.73 6.14 2.07
C VAL A 46 5.81 7.06 0.86
N GLU A 47 6.88 7.83 0.79
CA GLU A 47 7.13 8.67 -0.37
C GLU A 47 7.79 7.84 -1.47
N CYS A 48 7.24 7.88 -2.67
CA CYS A 48 7.77 7.20 -3.84
C CYS A 48 8.44 8.19 -4.77
N VAL A 49 9.26 7.68 -5.69
CA VAL A 49 10.00 8.57 -6.59
C VAL A 49 9.08 9.33 -7.54
N ASP A 50 7.95 8.72 -7.90
CA ASP A 50 6.96 9.37 -8.74
C ASP A 50 5.58 8.72 -8.49
N PHE A 51 4.54 9.32 -9.07
CA PHE A 51 3.18 8.83 -8.89
C PHE A 51 2.95 7.46 -9.55
N PRO A 52 3.43 7.21 -10.77
CA PRO A 52 3.27 5.87 -11.36
C PRO A 52 3.86 4.75 -10.49
N THR A 53 4.96 5.02 -9.79
CA THR A 53 5.54 4.03 -8.87
C THR A 53 4.61 3.77 -7.70
N ALA A 54 4.05 4.83 -7.11
CA ALA A 54 3.10 4.68 -6.01
C ALA A 54 1.88 3.89 -6.46
N GLN A 55 1.36 4.19 -7.64
CA GLN A 55 0.21 3.48 -8.20
C GLN A 55 0.53 2.00 -8.46
N ALA A 56 1.69 1.73 -9.02
CA ALA A 56 2.11 0.36 -9.29
C ALA A 56 2.21 -0.45 -8.00
N LEU A 57 2.74 0.16 -6.95
CA LEU A 57 2.84 -0.50 -5.63
C LEU A 57 1.45 -0.75 -5.05
N ALA A 58 0.55 0.23 -5.15
CA ALA A 58 -0.81 0.07 -4.65
C ALA A 58 -1.52 -1.08 -5.37
N ASP A 59 -1.38 -1.15 -6.68
CA ASP A 59 -1.97 -2.23 -7.48
C ASP A 59 -1.40 -3.58 -7.09
N ASP A 60 -0.08 -3.65 -6.92
CA ASP A 60 0.59 -4.90 -6.58
C ASP A 60 0.15 -5.40 -5.20
N ILE A 61 0.07 -4.49 -4.23
CA ILE A 61 -0.40 -4.84 -2.88
C ILE A 61 -1.84 -5.34 -2.95
N SER A 62 -2.70 -4.64 -3.68
CA SER A 62 -4.11 -5.02 -3.82
C SER A 62 -4.25 -6.41 -4.44
N LYS A 63 -3.51 -6.69 -5.50
CA LYS A 63 -3.58 -7.98 -6.18
C LYS A 63 -3.11 -9.12 -5.27
N ASN A 64 -2.02 -8.91 -4.55
CA ASN A 64 -1.51 -9.92 -3.66
C ASN A 64 -2.45 -10.18 -2.49
N LYS A 65 -3.09 -9.13 -2.01
CA LYS A 65 -4.08 -9.24 -0.95
C LYS A 65 -5.31 -9.99 -1.43
N GLU A 66 -5.81 -9.66 -2.62
CA GLU A 66 -6.99 -10.27 -3.20
C GLU A 66 -6.83 -11.77 -3.45
N ALA A 67 -5.61 -12.24 -3.67
CA ALA A 67 -5.36 -13.66 -3.82
C ALA A 67 -5.74 -14.44 -2.57
N TYR A 68 -5.83 -13.75 -1.43
CA TYR A 68 -6.11 -14.36 -0.14
C TYR A 68 -7.50 -14.08 0.39
N HIS A 69 -8.08 -12.94 0.04
CA HIS A 69 -9.32 -12.47 0.63
C HIS A 69 -10.41 -12.39 -0.43
N LYS A 70 -11.66 -12.52 0.03
CA LYS A 70 -12.78 -12.32 -0.85
C LYS A 70 -12.85 -10.86 -1.27
N PRO A 71 -13.21 -10.57 -2.51
CA PRO A 71 -13.27 -9.19 -2.99
C PRO A 71 -14.13 -8.26 -2.14
N GLU A 72 -15.22 -8.77 -1.57
CA GLU A 72 -16.11 -7.95 -0.75
C GLU A 72 -15.50 -7.56 0.59
N ASP A 73 -14.44 -8.25 1.01
CA ASP A 73 -13.75 -7.95 2.26
C ASP A 73 -12.62 -6.95 2.06
N ILE A 74 -12.34 -6.60 0.82
CA ILE A 74 -11.20 -5.77 0.48
C ILE A 74 -11.69 -4.50 -0.16
N ASN A 75 -11.31 -3.39 0.43
CA ASN A 75 -11.66 -2.09 -0.11
C ASN A 75 -10.39 -1.38 -0.55
N PHE A 76 -9.71 -1.97 -1.54
CA PHE A 76 -8.50 -1.41 -2.08
C PHE A 76 -8.84 -0.51 -3.25
N LYS A 77 -8.51 0.75 -3.10
CA LYS A 77 -8.71 1.74 -4.14
C LYS A 77 -7.44 2.54 -4.31
N VAL A 78 -7.16 2.85 -5.54
CA VAL A 78 -6.14 3.84 -5.86
C VAL A 78 -6.88 5.15 -6.03
N GLU A 79 -6.65 6.08 -5.12
CA GLU A 79 -7.32 7.38 -5.13
C GLU A 79 -6.27 8.46 -5.36
N GLU A 80 -6.57 9.36 -6.29
CA GLU A 80 -5.77 10.55 -6.47
C GLU A 80 -6.31 11.65 -5.58
N VAL A 81 -5.47 12.16 -4.74
CA VAL A 81 -5.86 13.15 -3.75
C VAL A 81 -5.14 14.47 -3.99
#